data_fca688f01abfc94a5e408cd5cdc6b4ce
#
_entry.id   fca688f01abfc94a5e408cd5cdc6b4ce
#
_cell.length_a   1.000
_cell.length_b   1.000
_cell.length_c   1.000
_cell.angle_alpha   90.00
_cell.angle_beta   90.00
_cell.angle_gamma   90.00
#
_symmetry.space_group_name_H-M   'P 1'
#
loop_
_entity.id
_entity.type
_entity.pdbx_description
1 polymer ?
#
loop_
_entity_poly.entity_id
_entity_poly.type
_entity_poly.pdbx_seq_one_letter_code
_entity_poly.pdbx_strand_id
1 'polypeptide(L)'
;MSRGGVHVNVAVIGGGPAGATAAGFLRKYAPEFSVAVFEREAFPREHVGESQLPPIGRILDELGAWPAIEAAGFPIKIGATYRWGNSDRLWDFEFVPPPDYRQEARPRSYGGQSKYLALQVERATYDDILLRHAGGLGASVHMRTPVVRVERSGDRVDALVLGDGRRVTADWYLDASGNAGTLRRAMDVGVEMPTRLQNVAFWDYWENTEWASRFPGGATRVLVLSIGCGWIWFIPLGATRTSIGFVCPARFYKEGDRSARELYDWALAQEPMIAALTARASREGEVRATRDWSFLADRCCGENWMLVGETAGFADPILAAGLTLTHAGAREAAHTVAALLRGEHDRQWLLHHYDDNQRTRIGQHIRFADFWYSANGVFTDLQEYTREIARDAGIDLDPQQAFQWLGTGGFTHDVLGQAVIGGSDLGSVRQIAQRMVDLGEDLWQLTRYNQFWLDLEDAERIDIPAYVEGSIRRVPCYLRRSKRLPCVGIFASVIQAVSRHCELPDLLRELTSQRGELNAASLSGDLFYQQIQVMELMLNDGWLRAAHTPRLPVLDLKTPREGKFIHSNVDIGVVAAPRTSAG
;
A
#
# COMPACT_ATOMS: atom_id res chain seq x y z
N MET A 1 -8.55 -39.00 -29.43
CA MET A 1 -9.61 -37.96 -29.31
C MET A 1 -8.93 -36.66 -28.97
N SER A 2 -8.88 -35.74 -29.92
CA SER A 2 -8.34 -34.38 -29.72
C SER A 2 -9.19 -33.71 -28.64
N ARG A 3 -8.66 -33.56 -27.41
CA ARG A 3 -9.28 -32.70 -26.39
C ARG A 3 -9.17 -31.27 -26.90
N GLY A 4 -10.31 -30.73 -27.40
CA GLY A 4 -10.37 -29.41 -28.01
C GLY A 4 -9.74 -28.36 -27.10
N GLY A 5 -8.83 -27.56 -27.64
CA GLY A 5 -8.25 -26.41 -26.94
C GLY A 5 -9.35 -25.38 -26.67
N VAL A 6 -9.37 -24.83 -25.46
CA VAL A 6 -10.25 -23.69 -25.09
C VAL A 6 -9.50 -22.42 -25.40
N HIS A 7 -10.14 -21.49 -26.10
CA HIS A 7 -9.58 -20.13 -26.32
C HIS A 7 -10.42 -19.11 -25.54
N VAL A 8 -9.75 -18.16 -24.89
CA VAL A 8 -10.35 -17.01 -24.21
C VAL A 8 -9.53 -15.76 -24.52
N ASN A 9 -10.11 -14.56 -24.39
CA ASN A 9 -9.31 -13.36 -24.58
C ASN A 9 -8.30 -13.15 -23.42
N VAL A 10 -8.72 -13.44 -22.18
CA VAL A 10 -7.82 -13.30 -21.01
C VAL A 10 -7.88 -14.54 -20.14
N ALA A 11 -6.74 -15.16 -19.91
CA ALA A 11 -6.55 -16.26 -18.98
C ALA A 11 -5.86 -15.77 -17.71
N VAL A 12 -6.47 -15.96 -16.54
CA VAL A 12 -5.95 -15.54 -15.23
C VAL A 12 -5.54 -16.78 -14.44
N ILE A 13 -4.32 -16.84 -13.97
CA ILE A 13 -3.77 -17.93 -13.15
C ILE A 13 -3.86 -17.53 -11.69
N GLY A 14 -4.71 -18.19 -10.91
CA GLY A 14 -4.99 -17.91 -9.51
C GLY A 14 -6.26 -17.11 -9.28
N GLY A 15 -7.09 -17.58 -8.36
CA GLY A 15 -8.38 -16.97 -7.97
C GLY A 15 -8.33 -16.14 -6.69
N GLY A 16 -7.14 -15.88 -6.14
CA GLY A 16 -6.96 -15.02 -4.98
C GLY A 16 -7.30 -13.55 -5.27
N PRO A 17 -7.07 -12.61 -4.32
CA PRO A 17 -7.45 -11.20 -4.46
C PRO A 17 -6.96 -10.55 -5.75
N ALA A 18 -5.74 -10.87 -6.20
CA ALA A 18 -5.20 -10.34 -7.46
C ALA A 18 -6.03 -10.77 -8.67
N GLY A 19 -6.22 -12.08 -8.82
CA GLY A 19 -6.91 -12.64 -9.99
C GLY A 19 -8.40 -12.34 -9.99
N ALA A 20 -9.06 -12.44 -8.84
CA ALA A 20 -10.48 -12.09 -8.70
C ALA A 20 -10.72 -10.60 -9.01
N THR A 21 -9.87 -9.69 -8.53
CA THR A 21 -9.98 -8.26 -8.80
C THR A 21 -9.73 -7.96 -10.27
N ALA A 22 -8.67 -8.51 -10.87
CA ALA A 22 -8.36 -8.28 -12.29
C ALA A 22 -9.49 -8.81 -13.20
N ALA A 23 -9.94 -10.04 -12.95
CA ALA A 23 -11.05 -10.64 -13.69
C ALA A 23 -12.34 -9.83 -13.54
N GLY A 24 -12.66 -9.39 -12.32
CA GLY A 24 -13.83 -8.56 -12.04
C GLY A 24 -13.80 -7.23 -12.78
N PHE A 25 -12.68 -6.50 -12.76
CA PHE A 25 -12.53 -5.24 -13.50
C PHE A 25 -12.62 -5.46 -15.01
N LEU A 26 -11.99 -6.48 -15.55
CA LEU A 26 -12.10 -6.84 -16.97
C LEU A 26 -13.56 -7.09 -17.35
N ARG A 27 -14.28 -7.89 -16.57
CA ARG A 27 -15.70 -8.16 -16.85
C ARG A 27 -16.61 -6.96 -16.67
N LYS A 28 -16.28 -6.07 -15.73
CA LYS A 28 -17.05 -4.84 -15.50
C LYS A 28 -16.87 -3.83 -16.64
N TYR A 29 -15.64 -3.59 -17.08
CA TYR A 29 -15.30 -2.50 -17.98
C TYR A 29 -15.00 -2.92 -19.41
N ALA A 30 -14.78 -4.21 -19.66
CA ALA A 30 -14.53 -4.77 -20.98
C ALA A 30 -15.35 -6.07 -21.17
N PRO A 31 -16.70 -6.00 -21.04
CA PRO A 31 -17.56 -7.18 -21.07
C PRO A 31 -17.57 -7.90 -22.43
N GLU A 32 -17.07 -7.28 -23.48
CA GLU A 32 -16.89 -7.88 -24.81
C GLU A 32 -15.83 -8.97 -24.84
N PHE A 33 -14.87 -8.98 -23.90
CA PHE A 33 -13.80 -9.97 -23.86
C PHE A 33 -14.11 -11.10 -22.88
N SER A 34 -13.85 -12.33 -23.29
CA SER A 34 -13.97 -13.50 -22.44
C SER A 34 -12.81 -13.59 -21.46
N VAL A 35 -13.13 -13.85 -20.19
CA VAL A 35 -12.15 -13.97 -19.10
C VAL A 35 -12.34 -15.31 -18.39
N ALA A 36 -11.27 -16.11 -18.26
CA ALA A 36 -11.27 -17.34 -17.49
C ALA A 36 -10.24 -17.29 -16.36
N VAL A 37 -10.65 -17.71 -15.16
CA VAL A 37 -9.80 -17.81 -13.97
C VAL A 37 -9.57 -19.29 -13.67
N PHE A 38 -8.29 -19.69 -13.56
CA PHE A 38 -7.87 -21.05 -13.23
C PHE A 38 -7.25 -21.09 -11.84
N GLU A 39 -7.98 -21.66 -10.89
CA GLU A 39 -7.59 -21.75 -9.48
C GLU A 39 -7.33 -23.21 -9.09
N ARG A 40 -6.17 -23.44 -8.45
CA ARG A 40 -5.75 -24.80 -8.06
C ARG A 40 -6.53 -25.36 -6.88
N GLU A 41 -7.03 -24.48 -6.01
CA GLU A 41 -7.76 -24.87 -4.80
C GLU A 41 -9.27 -24.68 -4.96
N ALA A 42 -10.03 -25.14 -4.00
CA ALA A 42 -11.44 -24.81 -3.85
C ALA A 42 -11.57 -23.71 -2.79
N PHE A 43 -12.39 -22.70 -3.07
CA PHE A 43 -12.72 -21.68 -2.10
C PHE A 43 -14.00 -22.07 -1.31
N PRO A 44 -14.14 -21.64 -0.06
CA PRO A 44 -13.17 -20.84 0.71
C PRO A 44 -11.91 -21.61 1.11
N ARG A 45 -10.78 -20.92 1.23
CA ARG A 45 -9.50 -21.48 1.67
C ARG A 45 -8.76 -20.52 2.60
N GLU A 46 -8.02 -21.07 3.56
CA GLU A 46 -7.20 -20.30 4.48
C GLU A 46 -6.02 -19.62 3.77
N HIS A 47 -5.73 -18.39 4.17
CA HIS A 47 -4.56 -17.63 3.73
C HIS A 47 -4.21 -16.59 4.78
N VAL A 48 -2.92 -16.23 4.92
CA VAL A 48 -2.47 -15.13 5.76
C VAL A 48 -2.47 -13.81 4.99
N GLY A 49 -2.41 -12.68 5.73
CA GLY A 49 -2.47 -11.33 5.16
C GLY A 49 -3.86 -10.73 5.27
N GLU A 50 -4.26 -10.40 6.51
CA GLU A 50 -5.65 -10.18 6.94
C GLU A 50 -5.95 -8.72 7.27
N SER A 51 -4.92 -7.90 7.45
CA SER A 51 -5.05 -6.49 7.81
C SER A 51 -4.98 -5.61 6.57
N GLN A 52 -6.02 -4.82 6.34
CA GLN A 52 -6.12 -3.92 5.19
C GLN A 52 -5.67 -2.49 5.51
N LEU A 53 -5.56 -1.69 4.45
CA LEU A 53 -5.35 -0.24 4.49
C LEU A 53 -6.49 0.47 3.75
N PRO A 54 -6.79 1.74 4.08
CA PRO A 54 -7.96 2.47 3.56
C PRO A 54 -8.10 2.50 2.03
N PRO A 55 -7.04 2.58 1.20
CA PRO A 55 -7.18 2.64 -0.26
C PRO A 55 -7.92 1.45 -0.89
N ILE A 56 -7.92 0.29 -0.23
CA ILE A 56 -8.59 -0.92 -0.73
C ILE A 56 -10.11 -0.70 -0.84
N GLY A 57 -10.72 -0.02 0.14
CA GLY A 57 -12.16 0.23 0.15
C GLY A 57 -12.64 0.93 -1.13
N ARG A 58 -11.88 1.90 -1.62
CA ARG A 58 -12.18 2.59 -2.88
C ARG A 58 -12.13 1.67 -4.09
N ILE A 59 -11.15 0.76 -4.14
CA ILE A 59 -11.02 -0.20 -5.24
C ILE A 59 -12.18 -1.21 -5.21
N LEU A 60 -12.59 -1.64 -4.01
CA LEU A 60 -13.74 -2.54 -3.83
C LEU A 60 -15.06 -1.88 -4.22
N ASP A 61 -15.22 -0.60 -3.91
CA ASP A 61 -16.39 0.18 -4.31
C ASP A 61 -16.43 0.37 -5.82
N GLU A 62 -15.32 0.77 -6.44
CA GLU A 62 -15.20 0.88 -7.89
C GLU A 62 -15.47 -0.46 -8.59
N LEU A 63 -15.00 -1.58 -8.02
CA LEU A 63 -15.27 -2.92 -8.53
C LEU A 63 -16.77 -3.29 -8.42
N GLY A 64 -17.48 -2.72 -7.44
CA GLY A 64 -18.85 -3.07 -7.06
C GLY A 64 -18.94 -4.20 -6.03
N ALA A 65 -17.80 -4.60 -5.45
CA ALA A 65 -17.74 -5.66 -4.45
C ALA A 65 -18.01 -5.15 -3.02
N TRP A 66 -17.95 -3.84 -2.78
CA TRP A 66 -18.10 -3.25 -1.45
C TRP A 66 -19.35 -3.72 -0.70
N PRO A 67 -20.56 -3.75 -1.28
CA PRO A 67 -21.77 -4.17 -0.56
C PRO A 67 -21.66 -5.59 0.00
N ALA A 68 -21.07 -6.53 -0.74
CA ALA A 68 -20.89 -7.92 -0.30
C ALA A 68 -19.82 -8.02 0.81
N ILE A 69 -18.73 -7.26 0.68
CA ILE A 69 -17.66 -7.19 1.69
C ILE A 69 -18.20 -6.57 2.99
N GLU A 70 -18.97 -5.49 2.90
CA GLU A 70 -19.56 -4.84 4.07
C GLU A 70 -20.59 -5.74 4.76
N ALA A 71 -21.40 -6.46 3.98
CA ALA A 71 -22.39 -7.42 4.50
C ALA A 71 -21.76 -8.61 5.23
N ALA A 72 -20.49 -8.96 4.91
CA ALA A 72 -19.76 -10.02 5.62
C ALA A 72 -19.42 -9.65 7.07
N GLY A 73 -19.54 -8.37 7.44
CA GLY A 73 -19.41 -7.94 8.82
C GLY A 73 -17.98 -7.94 9.37
N PHE A 74 -16.97 -7.90 8.53
CA PHE A 74 -15.56 -7.84 8.95
C PHE A 74 -15.33 -6.67 9.94
N PRO A 75 -14.45 -6.85 10.97
CA PRO A 75 -14.14 -5.79 11.90
C PRO A 75 -13.58 -4.55 11.20
N ILE A 76 -14.04 -3.37 11.63
CA ILE A 76 -13.55 -2.10 11.11
C ILE A 76 -12.18 -1.83 11.72
N LYS A 77 -11.18 -1.66 10.89
CA LYS A 77 -9.85 -1.21 11.30
C LYS A 77 -9.80 0.31 11.30
N ILE A 78 -9.66 0.88 12.48
CA ILE A 78 -9.57 2.34 12.68
C ILE A 78 -8.13 2.83 12.76
N GLY A 79 -7.16 1.93 12.81
CA GLY A 79 -5.75 2.25 12.93
C GLY A 79 -4.90 1.07 13.37
N ALA A 80 -3.79 1.39 14.01
CA ALA A 80 -2.86 0.42 14.58
C ALA A 80 -2.28 0.91 15.90
N THR A 81 -1.95 -0.01 16.78
CA THR A 81 -1.21 0.27 18.01
C THR A 81 0.16 -0.36 17.90
N TYR A 82 1.20 0.43 18.09
CA TYR A 82 2.58 0.01 17.97
C TYR A 82 3.34 0.13 19.29
N ARG A 83 4.25 -0.80 19.52
CA ARG A 83 5.45 -0.58 20.31
C ARG A 83 6.63 -0.79 19.39
N TRP A 84 7.17 0.32 18.90
CA TRP A 84 8.19 0.37 17.86
C TRP A 84 8.98 1.66 17.95
N GLY A 85 10.20 1.68 17.45
CA GLY A 85 11.07 2.85 17.49
C GLY A 85 11.91 2.88 18.77
N ASN A 86 12.23 4.09 19.26
CA ASN A 86 13.11 4.31 20.40
C ASN A 86 12.41 4.23 21.76
N SER A 87 11.09 4.07 21.79
CA SER A 87 10.28 4.02 23.01
C SER A 87 9.76 2.62 23.27
N ASP A 88 9.78 2.21 24.53
CA ASP A 88 9.12 1.01 25.05
C ASP A 88 7.60 1.19 25.24
N ARG A 89 7.09 2.41 25.05
CA ARG A 89 5.68 2.76 25.22
C ARG A 89 4.87 2.45 23.99
N LEU A 90 3.60 2.10 24.23
CA LEU A 90 2.61 1.98 23.15
C LEU A 90 2.25 3.37 22.60
N TRP A 91 2.11 3.45 21.29
CA TRP A 91 1.53 4.58 20.60
C TRP A 91 0.55 4.12 19.53
N ASP A 92 -0.47 4.94 19.26
CA ASP A 92 -1.53 4.61 18.34
C ASP A 92 -1.42 5.47 17.07
N PHE A 93 -1.60 4.82 15.94
CA PHE A 93 -1.79 5.47 14.65
C PHE A 93 -3.23 5.32 14.22
N GLU A 94 -3.90 6.43 13.90
CA GLU A 94 -5.31 6.47 13.56
C GLU A 94 -5.54 6.94 12.12
N PHE A 95 -6.41 6.26 11.40
CA PHE A 95 -6.83 6.67 10.06
C PHE A 95 -7.77 7.87 10.10
N VAL A 96 -8.55 7.99 11.15
CA VAL A 96 -9.41 9.13 11.45
C VAL A 96 -9.08 9.59 12.86
N PRO A 97 -8.89 10.89 13.12
CA PRO A 97 -8.65 11.40 14.46
C PRO A 97 -9.73 10.90 15.44
N PRO A 98 -9.37 10.45 16.66
CA PRO A 98 -10.33 9.85 17.59
C PRO A 98 -11.57 10.71 17.90
N PRO A 99 -11.47 12.06 18.01
CA PRO A 99 -12.65 12.90 18.20
C PRO A 99 -13.61 12.91 17.01
N ASP A 100 -13.12 12.62 15.82
CA ASP A 100 -13.88 12.65 14.58
C ASP A 100 -14.48 11.27 14.22
N TYR A 101 -13.99 10.20 14.86
CA TYR A 101 -14.54 8.87 14.63
C TYR A 101 -15.98 8.76 15.15
N ARG A 102 -16.86 8.26 14.28
CA ARG A 102 -18.27 7.98 14.60
C ARG A 102 -18.59 6.54 14.32
N GLN A 103 -19.27 5.92 15.27
CA GLN A 103 -19.83 4.60 15.06
C GLN A 103 -21.05 4.70 14.14
N GLU A 104 -20.99 4.08 12.98
CA GLU A 104 -22.07 4.05 12.00
C GLU A 104 -22.75 2.68 12.01
N ALA A 105 -24.06 2.66 11.71
CA ALA A 105 -24.79 1.41 11.56
C ALA A 105 -24.26 0.58 10.38
N ARG A 106 -24.29 -0.74 10.50
CA ARG A 106 -23.85 -1.67 9.45
C ARG A 106 -25.01 -2.53 8.93
N PRO A 107 -25.02 -2.94 7.65
CA PRO A 107 -24.06 -2.59 6.62
C PRO A 107 -24.19 -1.13 6.16
N ARG A 108 -23.08 -0.52 5.74
CA ARG A 108 -23.04 0.87 5.29
C ARG A 108 -22.55 0.97 3.85
N SER A 109 -22.93 2.07 3.18
CA SER A 109 -22.38 2.40 1.87
C SER A 109 -20.90 2.80 1.97
N TYR A 110 -20.16 2.68 0.86
CA TYR A 110 -18.84 3.27 0.76
C TYR A 110 -18.97 4.80 0.63
N GLY A 111 -18.71 5.51 1.70
CA GLY A 111 -18.86 6.95 1.79
C GLY A 111 -18.53 7.44 3.19
N GLY A 112 -18.67 8.73 3.50
CA GLY A 112 -18.39 9.25 4.83
C GLY A 112 -17.05 8.77 5.38
N GLN A 113 -17.04 8.14 6.55
CA GLN A 113 -15.85 7.60 7.19
C GLN A 113 -15.30 6.34 6.52
N SER A 114 -16.12 5.55 5.82
CA SER A 114 -15.68 4.33 5.13
C SER A 114 -14.53 4.59 4.15
N LYS A 115 -14.44 5.81 3.60
CA LYS A 115 -13.36 6.23 2.70
C LYS A 115 -11.99 6.26 3.37
N TYR A 116 -11.96 6.44 4.68
CA TYR A 116 -10.74 6.64 5.46
C TYR A 116 -10.41 5.44 6.34
N LEU A 117 -11.31 4.45 6.42
CA LEU A 117 -11.17 3.27 7.25
C LEU A 117 -10.80 2.04 6.43
N ALA A 118 -10.33 1.01 7.11
CA ALA A 118 -10.00 -0.28 6.53
C ALA A 118 -10.77 -1.40 7.25
N LEU A 119 -10.52 -2.65 6.86
CA LEU A 119 -11.11 -3.82 7.48
C LEU A 119 -10.01 -4.80 7.92
N GLN A 120 -10.31 -5.58 8.95
CA GLN A 120 -9.58 -6.81 9.28
C GLN A 120 -10.38 -7.96 8.68
N VAL A 121 -9.79 -8.69 7.75
CA VAL A 121 -10.55 -9.67 6.94
C VAL A 121 -10.10 -11.09 7.20
N GLU A 122 -11.06 -11.96 7.44
CA GLU A 122 -10.82 -13.38 7.34
C GLU A 122 -10.68 -13.75 5.87
N ARG A 123 -9.50 -14.19 5.47
CA ARG A 123 -9.12 -14.36 4.07
C ARG A 123 -9.92 -15.45 3.35
N ALA A 124 -10.34 -16.50 4.06
CA ALA A 124 -11.17 -17.53 3.46
C ALA A 124 -12.48 -16.95 2.92
N THR A 125 -13.17 -16.17 3.74
CA THR A 125 -14.42 -15.50 3.38
C THR A 125 -14.20 -14.35 2.38
N TYR A 126 -13.20 -13.52 2.64
CA TYR A 126 -12.90 -12.36 1.80
C TYR A 126 -12.56 -12.75 0.37
N ASP A 127 -11.64 -13.70 0.21
CA ASP A 127 -11.19 -14.17 -1.10
C ASP A 127 -12.34 -14.85 -1.87
N ASP A 128 -13.20 -15.63 -1.19
CA ASP A 128 -14.37 -16.28 -1.81
C ASP A 128 -15.41 -15.25 -2.30
N ILE A 129 -15.67 -14.21 -1.53
CA ILE A 129 -16.57 -13.10 -1.95
C ILE A 129 -16.07 -12.48 -3.24
N LEU A 130 -14.78 -12.14 -3.31
CA LEU A 130 -14.18 -11.52 -4.50
C LEU A 130 -14.26 -12.44 -5.72
N LEU A 131 -13.93 -13.72 -5.56
CA LEU A 131 -13.94 -14.67 -6.65
C LEU A 131 -15.36 -14.93 -7.17
N ARG A 132 -16.34 -15.05 -6.28
CA ARG A 132 -17.77 -15.16 -6.65
C ARG A 132 -18.27 -13.88 -7.31
N HIS A 133 -17.83 -12.71 -6.85
CA HIS A 133 -18.18 -11.44 -7.47
C HIS A 133 -17.68 -11.37 -8.91
N ALA A 134 -16.42 -11.75 -9.16
CA ALA A 134 -15.88 -11.84 -10.52
C ALA A 134 -16.68 -12.82 -11.40
N GLY A 135 -17.06 -13.98 -10.85
CA GLY A 135 -17.96 -14.93 -11.52
C GLY A 135 -19.34 -14.36 -11.82
N GLY A 136 -19.93 -13.62 -10.88
CA GLY A 136 -21.21 -12.91 -11.05
C GLY A 136 -21.16 -11.81 -12.13
N LEU A 137 -19.99 -11.20 -12.36
CA LEU A 137 -19.76 -10.28 -13.48
C LEU A 137 -19.52 -10.99 -14.82
N GLY A 138 -19.46 -12.34 -14.84
CA GLY A 138 -19.34 -13.14 -16.03
C GLY A 138 -17.94 -13.69 -16.33
N ALA A 139 -17.02 -13.70 -15.37
CA ALA A 139 -15.77 -14.45 -15.49
C ALA A 139 -16.04 -15.96 -15.37
N SER A 140 -15.41 -16.78 -16.21
CA SER A 140 -15.48 -18.23 -16.12
C SER A 140 -14.50 -18.71 -15.05
N VAL A 141 -15.00 -19.08 -13.87
CA VAL A 141 -14.16 -19.51 -12.74
C VAL A 141 -14.03 -21.02 -12.71
N HIS A 142 -12.81 -21.52 -12.77
CA HIS A 142 -12.46 -22.95 -12.73
C HIS A 142 -11.64 -23.25 -11.47
N MET A 143 -12.31 -23.65 -10.40
CA MET A 143 -11.65 -24.13 -9.17
C MET A 143 -11.11 -25.56 -9.34
N ARG A 144 -10.16 -25.96 -8.47
CA ARG A 144 -9.48 -27.28 -8.53
C ARG A 144 -8.85 -27.55 -9.90
N THR A 145 -8.43 -26.49 -10.57
CA THR A 145 -7.93 -26.54 -11.95
C THR A 145 -6.53 -25.91 -12.00
N PRO A 146 -5.49 -26.61 -11.49
CA PRO A 146 -4.14 -26.07 -11.48
C PRO A 146 -3.57 -25.94 -12.89
N VAL A 147 -2.86 -24.84 -13.14
CA VAL A 147 -1.96 -24.72 -14.30
C VAL A 147 -0.67 -25.45 -13.97
N VAL A 148 -0.37 -26.53 -14.70
CA VAL A 148 0.78 -27.39 -14.41
C VAL A 148 1.97 -27.14 -15.34
N ARG A 149 1.72 -26.52 -16.50
CA ARG A 149 2.78 -26.17 -17.46
C ARG A 149 2.37 -24.96 -18.31
N VAL A 150 3.34 -24.15 -18.65
CA VAL A 150 3.22 -23.04 -19.59
C VAL A 150 3.98 -23.40 -20.85
N GLU A 151 3.33 -23.28 -22.00
CA GLU A 151 3.96 -23.41 -23.32
C GLU A 151 4.30 -22.01 -23.82
N ARG A 152 5.52 -21.81 -24.30
CA ARG A 152 6.00 -20.49 -24.75
C ARG A 152 6.91 -20.57 -25.97
N SER A 153 6.95 -19.47 -26.70
CA SER A 153 7.86 -19.23 -27.80
C SER A 153 8.54 -17.86 -27.58
N GLY A 154 9.79 -17.89 -27.13
CA GLY A 154 10.50 -16.68 -26.73
C GLY A 154 9.80 -15.98 -25.53
N ASP A 155 9.40 -14.73 -25.71
CA ASP A 155 8.71 -13.92 -24.69
C ASP A 155 7.18 -14.00 -24.77
N ARG A 156 6.66 -14.87 -25.62
CA ARG A 156 5.23 -15.08 -25.81
C ARG A 156 4.77 -16.36 -25.11
N VAL A 157 3.66 -16.30 -24.39
CA VAL A 157 2.93 -17.47 -23.90
C VAL A 157 2.02 -17.99 -25.00
N ASP A 158 2.21 -19.25 -25.40
CA ASP A 158 1.41 -19.90 -26.45
C ASP A 158 0.17 -20.59 -25.87
N ALA A 159 0.32 -21.22 -24.69
CA ALA A 159 -0.79 -21.85 -23.99
C ALA A 159 -0.48 -22.19 -22.53
N LEU A 160 -1.55 -22.39 -21.76
CA LEU A 160 -1.51 -23.03 -20.44
C LEU A 160 -1.96 -24.48 -20.57
N VAL A 161 -1.28 -25.40 -19.88
CA VAL A 161 -1.69 -26.78 -19.73
C VAL A 161 -2.23 -26.97 -18.32
N LEU A 162 -3.48 -27.41 -18.23
CA LEU A 162 -4.18 -27.63 -16.96
C LEU A 162 -3.88 -29.02 -16.41
N GLY A 163 -4.12 -29.23 -15.11
CA GLY A 163 -3.89 -30.53 -14.45
C GLY A 163 -4.69 -31.68 -15.00
N ASP A 164 -5.80 -31.43 -15.67
CA ASP A 164 -6.63 -32.44 -16.38
C ASP A 164 -6.19 -32.67 -17.84
N GLY A 165 -5.10 -32.02 -18.27
CA GLY A 165 -4.53 -32.12 -19.59
C GLY A 165 -5.19 -31.24 -20.65
N ARG A 166 -6.19 -30.45 -20.35
CA ARG A 166 -6.74 -29.45 -21.27
C ARG A 166 -5.67 -28.38 -21.58
N ARG A 167 -5.70 -27.90 -22.81
CA ARG A 167 -4.83 -26.82 -23.30
C ARG A 167 -5.68 -25.54 -23.46
N VAL A 168 -5.25 -24.44 -22.85
CA VAL A 168 -5.92 -23.13 -22.89
C VAL A 168 -5.03 -22.14 -23.63
N THR A 169 -5.56 -21.52 -24.68
CA THR A 169 -4.93 -20.42 -25.38
C THR A 169 -5.64 -19.11 -25.04
N ALA A 170 -4.88 -18.00 -24.99
CA ALA A 170 -5.46 -16.71 -24.74
C ALA A 170 -4.73 -15.61 -25.51
N ASP A 171 -5.37 -14.46 -25.69
CA ASP A 171 -4.73 -13.26 -26.21
C ASP A 171 -3.78 -12.67 -25.16
N TRP A 172 -4.20 -12.70 -23.88
CA TRP A 172 -3.45 -12.24 -22.71
C TRP A 172 -3.50 -13.22 -21.55
N TYR A 173 -2.39 -13.31 -20.82
CA TYR A 173 -2.24 -14.16 -19.65
C TYR A 173 -1.85 -13.31 -18.43
N LEU A 174 -2.60 -13.42 -17.34
CA LEU A 174 -2.31 -12.74 -16.07
C LEU A 174 -1.85 -13.75 -15.04
N ASP A 175 -0.65 -13.57 -14.51
CA ASP A 175 -0.12 -14.36 -13.40
C ASP A 175 -0.53 -13.72 -12.07
N ALA A 176 -1.55 -14.25 -11.44
CA ALA A 176 -2.04 -13.91 -10.11
C ALA A 176 -1.85 -15.08 -9.12
N SER A 177 -0.86 -15.94 -9.38
CA SER A 177 -0.62 -17.17 -8.61
C SER A 177 0.12 -16.95 -7.29
N GLY A 178 0.33 -15.68 -6.88
CA GLY A 178 1.02 -15.32 -5.66
C GLY A 178 2.47 -15.79 -5.65
N ASN A 179 2.96 -16.26 -4.51
CA ASN A 179 4.33 -16.77 -4.38
C ASN A 179 4.68 -17.92 -5.33
N ALA A 180 3.69 -18.64 -5.89
CA ALA A 180 3.95 -19.68 -6.88
C ALA A 180 4.63 -19.12 -8.13
N GLY A 181 4.27 -17.90 -8.57
CA GLY A 181 4.89 -17.22 -9.69
C GLY A 181 4.92 -18.08 -10.94
N THR A 182 3.78 -18.59 -11.36
CA THR A 182 3.68 -19.60 -12.41
C THR A 182 4.23 -19.12 -13.75
N LEU A 183 3.80 -17.95 -14.24
CA LEU A 183 4.36 -17.35 -15.45
C LEU A 183 5.73 -16.75 -15.16
N ARG A 184 5.91 -16.09 -14.02
CA ARG A 184 7.20 -15.48 -13.67
C ARG A 184 8.34 -16.48 -13.83
N ARG A 185 8.16 -17.69 -13.28
CA ARG A 185 9.17 -18.76 -13.40
C ARG A 185 9.24 -19.36 -14.81
N ALA A 186 8.10 -19.58 -15.45
CA ALA A 186 8.05 -20.16 -16.79
C ALA A 186 8.64 -19.24 -17.85
N MET A 187 8.58 -17.92 -17.65
CA MET A 187 9.12 -16.91 -18.55
C MET A 187 10.54 -16.45 -18.15
N ASP A 188 11.20 -17.19 -17.24
CA ASP A 188 12.55 -16.93 -16.73
C ASP A 188 12.74 -15.49 -16.24
N VAL A 189 11.70 -14.91 -15.63
CA VAL A 189 11.80 -13.57 -15.03
C VAL A 189 12.58 -13.68 -13.72
N GLY A 190 13.71 -13.02 -13.66
CA GLY A 190 14.53 -12.93 -12.47
C GLY A 190 13.85 -12.11 -11.37
N VAL A 191 14.41 -12.17 -10.18
CA VAL A 191 13.97 -11.38 -9.03
C VAL A 191 15.16 -10.71 -8.38
N GLU A 192 15.03 -9.45 -8.10
CA GLU A 192 15.94 -8.70 -7.24
C GLU A 192 15.50 -8.84 -5.79
N MET A 193 16.46 -8.92 -4.88
CA MET A 193 16.25 -8.80 -3.44
C MET A 193 16.91 -7.49 -3.01
N PRO A 194 16.20 -6.35 -3.15
CA PRO A 194 16.79 -5.02 -2.95
C PRO A 194 17.03 -4.70 -1.48
N THR A 195 16.71 -5.62 -0.58
CA THR A 195 16.86 -5.51 0.86
C THR A 195 17.36 -6.81 1.46
N ARG A 196 17.89 -6.75 2.69
CA ARG A 196 18.20 -7.92 3.51
C ARG A 196 17.03 -8.40 4.37
N LEU A 197 15.83 -7.82 4.22
CA LEU A 197 14.62 -8.28 4.88
C LEU A 197 14.23 -9.68 4.37
N GLN A 198 14.86 -10.70 4.96
CA GLN A 198 14.57 -12.11 4.73
C GLN A 198 14.02 -12.70 6.02
N ASN A 199 12.72 -12.49 6.21
CA ASN A 199 12.03 -12.90 7.42
C ASN A 199 11.31 -14.24 7.23
N VAL A 200 10.90 -14.83 8.32
CA VAL A 200 9.96 -15.94 8.39
C VAL A 200 8.86 -15.56 9.37
N ALA A 201 7.64 -15.88 9.02
CA ALA A 201 6.49 -15.65 9.87
C ALA A 201 5.90 -16.98 10.33
N PHE A 202 5.53 -17.03 11.61
CA PHE A 202 4.84 -18.15 12.26
C PHE A 202 3.56 -17.60 12.86
N TRP A 203 2.41 -18.27 12.66
CA TRP A 203 1.15 -17.81 13.24
C TRP A 203 0.19 -18.94 13.56
N ASP A 204 -0.75 -18.62 14.45
CA ASP A 204 -1.88 -19.47 14.80
C ASP A 204 -3.11 -18.60 15.04
N TYR A 205 -4.28 -19.19 15.02
CA TYR A 205 -5.54 -18.52 15.34
C TYR A 205 -5.96 -18.82 16.77
N TRP A 206 -6.48 -17.79 17.40
CA TRP A 206 -6.86 -17.81 18.79
C TRP A 206 -8.33 -17.38 18.93
N GLU A 207 -9.04 -18.02 19.84
CA GLU A 207 -10.42 -17.69 20.19
C GLU A 207 -10.49 -17.03 21.57
N ASN A 208 -11.37 -16.02 21.69
CA ASN A 208 -11.69 -15.33 22.94
C ASN A 208 -10.49 -14.59 23.57
N THR A 209 -9.70 -13.92 22.77
CA THR A 209 -8.69 -12.96 23.24
C THR A 209 -9.33 -11.67 23.74
N GLU A 210 -8.64 -10.93 24.62
CA GLU A 210 -9.24 -9.74 25.28
C GLU A 210 -9.12 -8.45 24.47
N TRP A 211 -8.30 -8.38 23.41
CA TRP A 211 -8.03 -7.14 22.68
C TRP A 211 -9.25 -6.60 21.92
N ALA A 212 -9.98 -7.48 21.24
CA ALA A 212 -11.14 -7.11 20.42
C ALA A 212 -12.25 -6.44 21.25
N SER A 213 -12.41 -6.84 22.52
CA SER A 213 -13.44 -6.30 23.41
C SER A 213 -13.19 -4.85 23.87
N ARG A 214 -12.01 -4.30 23.61
CA ARG A 214 -11.63 -2.95 24.07
C ARG A 214 -12.15 -1.82 23.18
N PHE A 215 -12.69 -2.14 22.00
CA PHE A 215 -13.16 -1.18 21.02
C PHE A 215 -14.66 -1.28 20.79
N PRO A 216 -15.40 -0.17 20.86
CA PRO A 216 -16.85 -0.17 20.65
C PRO A 216 -17.20 -0.40 19.17
N GLY A 217 -18.41 -0.95 18.94
CA GLY A 217 -19.03 -0.97 17.62
C GLY A 217 -18.35 -1.82 16.55
N GLY A 218 -17.61 -2.86 16.93
CA GLY A 218 -16.90 -3.72 16.00
C GLY A 218 -15.68 -3.08 15.35
N ALA A 219 -15.24 -1.93 15.86
CA ALA A 219 -13.97 -1.31 15.48
C ALA A 219 -12.80 -2.04 16.13
N THR A 220 -11.66 -2.08 15.45
CA THR A 220 -10.44 -2.73 15.94
C THR A 220 -9.20 -1.94 15.54
N ARG A 221 -8.09 -2.28 16.18
CA ARG A 221 -6.74 -1.93 15.75
C ARG A 221 -5.90 -3.18 15.64
N VAL A 222 -4.97 -3.21 14.71
CA VAL A 222 -3.88 -4.18 14.78
C VAL A 222 -2.93 -3.77 15.90
N LEU A 223 -2.46 -4.72 16.70
CA LEU A 223 -1.39 -4.49 17.65
C LEU A 223 -0.10 -5.05 17.06
N VAL A 224 0.94 -4.24 17.05
CA VAL A 224 2.28 -4.58 16.52
C VAL A 224 3.30 -4.32 17.61
N LEU A 225 3.94 -5.37 18.10
CA LEU A 225 4.87 -5.31 19.21
C LEU A 225 6.24 -5.79 18.78
N SER A 226 7.25 -4.92 18.83
CA SER A 226 8.62 -5.35 18.65
C SER A 226 9.13 -6.04 19.91
N ILE A 227 9.89 -7.11 19.71
CA ILE A 227 10.65 -7.82 20.73
C ILE A 227 12.11 -7.93 20.28
N GLY A 228 13.05 -8.30 21.18
CA GLY A 228 14.48 -8.26 20.88
C GLY A 228 14.95 -9.04 19.64
N CYS A 229 14.18 -10.04 19.20
CA CYS A 229 14.53 -10.91 18.07
C CYS A 229 13.57 -10.87 16.90
N GLY A 230 12.55 -9.98 16.94
CA GLY A 230 11.52 -9.93 15.92
C GLY A 230 10.34 -9.05 16.34
N TRP A 231 9.17 -9.35 15.84
CA TRP A 231 7.96 -8.65 16.24
C TRP A 231 6.72 -9.55 16.14
N ILE A 232 5.69 -9.18 16.88
CA ILE A 232 4.42 -9.91 16.97
C ILE A 232 3.32 -9.05 16.41
N TRP A 233 2.48 -9.64 15.54
CA TRP A 233 1.18 -9.06 15.18
C TRP A 233 0.06 -9.70 16.00
N PHE A 234 -0.96 -8.90 16.25
CA PHE A 234 -2.18 -9.32 16.89
C PHE A 234 -3.36 -8.67 16.17
N ILE A 235 -4.10 -9.47 15.39
CA ILE A 235 -5.11 -9.00 14.45
C ILE A 235 -6.47 -9.62 14.81
N PRO A 236 -7.41 -8.88 15.42
CA PRO A 236 -8.77 -9.36 15.62
C PRO A 236 -9.49 -9.53 14.28
N LEU A 237 -9.97 -10.73 13.98
CA LEU A 237 -10.67 -11.08 12.75
C LEU A 237 -12.19 -11.15 12.92
N GLY A 238 -12.68 -11.07 14.13
CA GLY A 238 -14.08 -11.16 14.48
C GLY A 238 -14.31 -10.87 15.97
N ALA A 239 -15.46 -11.22 16.46
CA ALA A 239 -15.80 -11.04 17.87
C ALA A 239 -14.94 -11.91 18.80
N THR A 240 -14.55 -13.10 18.33
CA THR A 240 -13.82 -14.10 19.11
C THR A 240 -12.49 -14.46 18.50
N ARG A 241 -12.41 -14.56 17.17
CA ARG A 241 -11.21 -15.03 16.44
C ARG A 241 -10.16 -13.94 16.27
N THR A 242 -8.91 -14.29 16.57
CA THR A 242 -7.75 -13.42 16.45
C THR A 242 -6.59 -14.16 15.79
N SER A 243 -5.95 -13.52 14.80
CA SER A 243 -4.68 -13.98 14.24
C SER A 243 -3.54 -13.41 15.07
N ILE A 244 -2.68 -14.27 15.58
CA ILE A 244 -1.46 -13.88 16.30
C ILE A 244 -0.27 -14.52 15.58
N GLY A 245 0.72 -13.72 15.22
CA GLY A 245 1.91 -14.23 14.56
C GLY A 245 3.18 -13.55 15.01
N PHE A 246 4.27 -14.25 14.81
CA PHE A 246 5.62 -13.81 15.11
C PHE A 246 6.46 -13.79 13.84
N VAL A 247 7.15 -12.70 13.61
CA VAL A 247 8.07 -12.49 12.48
C VAL A 247 9.49 -12.32 13.02
N CYS A 248 10.44 -13.06 12.46
CA CYS A 248 11.84 -12.89 12.77
C CYS A 248 12.71 -13.11 11.53
N PRO A 249 14.00 -12.67 11.54
CA PRO A 249 14.93 -13.00 10.46
C PRO A 249 15.07 -14.51 10.28
N ALA A 250 15.05 -14.94 9.01
CA ALA A 250 15.20 -16.35 8.67
C ALA A 250 16.52 -16.96 9.20
N ARG A 251 17.58 -16.13 9.31
CA ARG A 251 18.86 -16.52 9.93
C ARG A 251 18.65 -16.89 11.39
N PHE A 252 17.95 -16.05 12.17
CA PHE A 252 17.67 -16.32 13.59
C PHE A 252 16.95 -17.65 13.80
N TYR A 253 15.96 -17.97 12.94
CA TYR A 253 15.28 -19.26 12.99
C TYR A 253 16.18 -20.43 12.62
N LYS A 254 17.01 -20.29 11.56
CA LYS A 254 17.87 -21.36 11.06
C LYS A 254 19.04 -21.69 11.99
N GLU A 255 19.57 -20.70 12.70
CA GLU A 255 20.69 -20.85 13.65
C GLU A 255 20.21 -21.31 15.04
N GLY A 256 18.90 -21.24 15.29
CA GLY A 256 18.30 -21.71 16.55
C GLY A 256 17.91 -23.18 16.50
N ASP A 257 17.83 -23.80 17.68
CA ASP A 257 17.49 -25.23 17.84
C ASP A 257 15.99 -25.48 18.01
N ARG A 258 15.14 -24.45 17.88
CA ARG A 258 13.70 -24.54 18.13
C ARG A 258 12.94 -24.93 16.86
N SER A 259 11.98 -25.83 16.99
CA SER A 259 10.96 -26.04 15.96
C SER A 259 10.10 -24.77 15.78
N ALA A 260 9.36 -24.69 14.68
CA ALA A 260 8.45 -23.58 14.40
C ALA A 260 7.47 -23.32 15.57
N ARG A 261 6.90 -24.38 16.14
CA ARG A 261 5.99 -24.30 17.29
C ARG A 261 6.71 -23.79 18.54
N GLU A 262 7.84 -24.36 18.88
CA GLU A 262 8.61 -23.97 20.07
C GLU A 262 9.09 -22.52 19.97
N LEU A 263 9.49 -22.08 18.77
CA LEU A 263 9.91 -20.70 18.55
C LEU A 263 8.72 -19.73 18.68
N TYR A 264 7.58 -20.08 18.10
CA TYR A 264 6.36 -19.29 18.23
C TYR A 264 5.92 -19.17 19.69
N ASP A 265 5.82 -20.30 20.42
CA ASP A 265 5.40 -20.31 21.82
C ASP A 265 6.39 -19.52 22.70
N TRP A 266 7.68 -19.67 22.45
CA TRP A 266 8.72 -18.92 23.15
C TRP A 266 8.60 -17.41 22.88
N ALA A 267 8.41 -17.00 21.63
CA ALA A 267 8.29 -15.59 21.26
C ALA A 267 7.09 -14.91 21.93
N LEU A 268 5.92 -15.58 21.94
CA LEU A 268 4.74 -15.05 22.63
C LEU A 268 4.94 -14.92 24.14
N ALA A 269 5.66 -15.88 24.76
CA ALA A 269 5.98 -15.84 26.19
C ALA A 269 6.96 -14.71 26.56
N GLN A 270 7.77 -14.20 25.64
CA GLN A 270 8.63 -13.02 25.87
C GLN A 270 7.84 -11.72 26.00
N GLU A 271 6.58 -11.70 25.56
CA GLU A 271 5.76 -10.50 25.51
C GLU A 271 4.63 -10.54 26.57
N PRO A 272 4.82 -9.87 27.73
CA PRO A 272 3.82 -9.92 28.82
C PRO A 272 2.43 -9.46 28.42
N MET A 273 2.33 -8.52 27.48
CA MET A 273 1.03 -8.04 27.01
C MET A 273 0.29 -9.12 26.23
N ILE A 274 0.99 -9.87 25.38
CA ILE A 274 0.39 -11.00 24.65
C ILE A 274 -0.02 -12.10 25.63
N ALA A 275 0.82 -12.44 26.57
CA ALA A 275 0.50 -13.42 27.62
C ALA A 275 -0.79 -13.02 28.40
N ALA A 276 -0.93 -11.74 28.76
CA ALA A 276 -2.12 -11.24 29.42
C ALA A 276 -3.37 -11.29 28.52
N LEU A 277 -3.25 -10.90 27.25
CA LEU A 277 -4.37 -10.89 26.29
C LEU A 277 -4.87 -12.30 25.91
N THR A 278 -4.01 -13.30 26.04
CA THR A 278 -4.29 -14.71 25.69
C THR A 278 -4.53 -15.60 26.92
N ALA A 279 -4.47 -15.06 28.13
CA ALA A 279 -4.54 -15.85 29.39
C ALA A 279 -5.79 -16.72 29.50
N ARG A 280 -6.92 -16.29 28.92
CA ARG A 280 -8.19 -17.03 28.92
C ARG A 280 -8.61 -17.48 27.53
N ALA A 281 -7.75 -17.28 26.52
CA ALA A 281 -8.01 -17.65 25.16
C ALA A 281 -7.65 -19.12 24.90
N SER A 282 -8.29 -19.71 23.91
CA SER A 282 -7.89 -21.00 23.34
C SER A 282 -7.35 -20.81 21.93
N ARG A 283 -6.41 -21.63 21.53
CA ARG A 283 -5.87 -21.58 20.16
C ARG A 283 -6.27 -22.78 19.34
N GLU A 284 -6.28 -22.67 18.01
CA GLU A 284 -6.50 -23.80 17.12
C GLU A 284 -5.38 -24.84 17.28
N GLY A 285 -4.17 -24.41 17.58
CA GLY A 285 -3.05 -25.30 17.90
C GLY A 285 -2.28 -25.79 16.67
N GLU A 286 -2.52 -25.22 15.51
CA GLU A 286 -1.79 -25.49 14.29
C GLU A 286 -0.90 -24.28 13.92
N VAL A 287 0.35 -24.29 14.39
CA VAL A 287 1.29 -23.23 14.01
C VAL A 287 1.68 -23.37 12.55
N ARG A 288 1.26 -22.42 11.77
CA ARG A 288 1.56 -22.28 10.35
C ARG A 288 2.84 -21.47 10.19
N ALA A 289 3.54 -21.64 9.07
CA ALA A 289 4.74 -20.89 8.75
C ALA A 289 4.75 -20.49 7.28
N THR A 290 5.23 -19.29 7.01
CA THR A 290 5.53 -18.84 5.66
C THR A 290 6.87 -18.15 5.62
N ARG A 291 7.52 -18.25 4.49
CA ARG A 291 8.66 -17.40 4.21
C ARG A 291 8.14 -16.05 3.77
N ASP A 292 8.66 -15.07 4.41
CA ASP A 292 8.28 -13.70 4.21
C ASP A 292 9.55 -12.89 3.90
N TRP A 293 9.76 -12.63 2.61
CA TRP A 293 10.92 -11.89 2.15
C TRP A 293 10.52 -10.93 1.05
N SER A 294 11.09 -9.76 1.15
CA SER A 294 10.96 -8.75 0.12
C SER A 294 11.69 -9.16 -1.14
N PHE A 295 11.00 -9.05 -2.24
CA PHE A 295 11.56 -9.24 -3.57
C PHE A 295 10.85 -8.37 -4.61
N LEU A 296 11.51 -8.15 -5.72
CA LEU A 296 11.00 -7.40 -6.86
C LEU A 296 11.32 -8.18 -8.16
N ALA A 297 10.32 -8.41 -9.00
CA ALA A 297 10.55 -9.00 -10.31
C ALA A 297 11.31 -8.01 -11.21
N ASP A 298 12.25 -8.52 -12.02
CA ASP A 298 13.05 -7.70 -12.96
C ASP A 298 12.18 -7.00 -13.99
N ARG A 299 11.01 -7.59 -14.27
CA ARG A 299 9.95 -7.02 -15.11
C ARG A 299 8.59 -7.62 -14.74
N CYS A 300 7.54 -6.85 -14.95
CA CYS A 300 6.17 -7.25 -14.61
C CYS A 300 5.31 -7.59 -15.82
N CYS A 301 5.83 -7.50 -17.04
CA CYS A 301 5.10 -7.83 -18.25
C CYS A 301 6.01 -8.31 -19.38
N GLY A 302 5.40 -8.90 -20.40
CA GLY A 302 6.06 -9.31 -21.65
C GLY A 302 5.13 -9.22 -22.84
N GLU A 303 5.36 -10.03 -23.86
CA GLU A 303 4.65 -9.88 -25.13
C GLU A 303 3.13 -10.03 -24.98
N ASN A 304 2.63 -11.00 -24.21
CA ASN A 304 1.20 -11.19 -23.98
C ASN A 304 0.90 -11.68 -22.57
N TRP A 305 1.68 -11.27 -21.60
CA TRP A 305 1.50 -11.67 -20.22
C TRP A 305 1.86 -10.53 -19.25
N MET A 306 1.26 -10.57 -18.04
CA MET A 306 1.54 -9.65 -16.95
C MET A 306 1.59 -10.40 -15.62
N LEU A 307 2.46 -9.95 -14.72
CA LEU A 307 2.51 -10.36 -13.31
C LEU A 307 1.62 -9.43 -12.49
N VAL A 308 0.78 -9.99 -11.64
CA VAL A 308 -0.22 -9.22 -10.86
C VAL A 308 -0.15 -9.60 -9.39
N GLY A 309 -0.08 -8.61 -8.51
CA GLY A 309 0.04 -8.82 -7.07
C GLY A 309 1.40 -9.39 -6.68
N GLU A 310 1.43 -10.35 -5.76
CA GLU A 310 2.67 -10.91 -5.22
C GLU A 310 3.54 -11.64 -6.24
N THR A 311 3.06 -11.95 -7.43
CA THR A 311 3.92 -12.48 -8.49
C THR A 311 4.92 -11.44 -9.00
N ALA A 312 4.55 -10.16 -8.97
CA ALA A 312 5.40 -9.03 -9.37
C ALA A 312 6.42 -8.64 -8.28
N GLY A 313 6.09 -8.90 -7.02
CA GLY A 313 6.96 -8.60 -5.89
C GLY A 313 6.20 -8.52 -4.57
N PHE A 314 6.96 -8.51 -3.50
CA PHE A 314 6.45 -8.42 -2.14
C PHE A 314 7.35 -7.48 -1.31
N ALA A 315 6.76 -6.64 -0.49
CA ALA A 315 7.54 -5.74 0.36
C ALA A 315 7.85 -6.36 1.73
N ASP A 316 6.91 -6.29 2.65
CA ASP A 316 7.03 -6.84 4.01
C ASP A 316 5.66 -6.73 4.71
N PRO A 317 5.26 -7.63 5.61
CA PRO A 317 3.98 -7.57 6.29
C PRO A 317 3.86 -6.44 7.31
N ILE A 318 4.96 -5.86 7.78
CA ILE A 318 4.97 -4.83 8.83
C ILE A 318 4.05 -3.64 8.52
N LEU A 319 3.89 -3.32 7.25
CA LEU A 319 3.09 -2.19 6.79
C LEU A 319 1.65 -2.56 6.42
N ALA A 320 1.29 -3.84 6.45
CA ALA A 320 0.01 -4.36 5.97
C ALA A 320 -0.33 -3.92 4.51
N ALA A 321 0.68 -3.70 3.67
CA ALA A 321 0.53 -3.15 2.32
C ALA A 321 0.21 -4.20 1.25
N GLY A 322 0.40 -5.50 1.53
CA GLY A 322 0.29 -6.58 0.53
C GLY A 322 -1.02 -6.58 -0.24
N LEU A 323 -2.17 -6.54 0.45
CA LEU A 323 -3.48 -6.49 -0.22
C LEU A 323 -3.68 -5.18 -1.01
N THR A 324 -3.17 -4.05 -0.52
CA THR A 324 -3.27 -2.77 -1.23
C THR A 324 -2.51 -2.81 -2.55
N LEU A 325 -1.27 -3.29 -2.53
CA LEU A 325 -0.46 -3.48 -3.73
C LEU A 325 -1.13 -4.44 -4.70
N THR A 326 -1.69 -5.52 -4.18
CA THR A 326 -2.39 -6.55 -4.95
C THR A 326 -3.62 -5.99 -5.67
N HIS A 327 -4.51 -5.28 -4.98
CA HIS A 327 -5.72 -4.73 -5.57
C HIS A 327 -5.41 -3.60 -6.56
N ALA A 328 -4.47 -2.71 -6.22
CA ALA A 328 -4.06 -1.63 -7.10
C ALA A 328 -3.42 -2.18 -8.39
N GLY A 329 -2.48 -3.12 -8.27
CA GLY A 329 -1.85 -3.76 -9.42
C GLY A 329 -2.84 -4.54 -10.30
N ALA A 330 -3.80 -5.23 -9.70
CA ALA A 330 -4.84 -5.96 -10.42
C ALA A 330 -5.78 -5.02 -11.20
N ARG A 331 -6.15 -3.89 -10.60
CA ARG A 331 -6.94 -2.85 -11.25
C ARG A 331 -6.21 -2.27 -12.46
N GLU A 332 -4.94 -1.91 -12.30
CA GLU A 332 -4.11 -1.36 -13.39
C GLU A 332 -3.89 -2.39 -14.51
N ALA A 333 -3.60 -3.66 -14.18
CA ALA A 333 -3.48 -4.74 -15.15
C ALA A 333 -4.75 -4.91 -16.00
N ALA A 334 -5.92 -4.90 -15.35
CA ALA A 334 -7.20 -5.04 -16.04
C ALA A 334 -7.45 -3.91 -17.04
N HIS A 335 -7.24 -2.65 -16.63
CA HIS A 335 -7.38 -1.50 -17.52
C HIS A 335 -6.37 -1.55 -18.68
N THR A 336 -5.12 -1.90 -18.38
CA THR A 336 -4.05 -2.00 -19.38
C THR A 336 -4.37 -3.08 -20.41
N VAL A 337 -4.79 -4.27 -19.99
CA VAL A 337 -5.17 -5.35 -20.90
C VAL A 337 -6.40 -4.99 -21.74
N ALA A 338 -7.41 -4.35 -21.15
CA ALA A 338 -8.58 -3.89 -21.89
C ALA A 338 -8.19 -2.87 -22.98
N ALA A 339 -7.36 -1.89 -22.66
CA ALA A 339 -6.86 -0.90 -23.62
C ALA A 339 -6.01 -1.53 -24.71
N LEU A 340 -5.17 -2.53 -24.37
CA LEU A 340 -4.37 -3.29 -25.35
C LEU A 340 -5.25 -4.09 -26.32
N LEU A 341 -6.27 -4.76 -25.82
CA LEU A 341 -7.21 -5.53 -26.65
C LEU A 341 -8.05 -4.64 -27.57
N ARG A 342 -8.36 -3.42 -27.14
CA ARG A 342 -9.09 -2.42 -27.95
C ARG A 342 -8.20 -1.63 -28.89
N GLY A 343 -6.88 -1.67 -28.70
CA GLY A 343 -5.94 -0.85 -29.47
C GLY A 343 -6.08 0.67 -29.23
N GLU A 344 -6.47 1.07 -28.01
CA GLU A 344 -6.75 2.47 -27.65
C GLU A 344 -5.51 3.34 -27.54
N HIS A 345 -4.35 2.73 -27.19
CA HIS A 345 -3.09 3.42 -26.97
C HIS A 345 -1.92 2.64 -27.55
N ASP A 346 -0.78 3.31 -27.68
CA ASP A 346 0.46 2.65 -28.06
C ASP A 346 0.82 1.52 -27.07
N ARG A 347 1.10 0.35 -27.61
CA ARG A 347 1.36 -0.87 -26.85
C ARG A 347 2.60 -0.74 -25.95
N GLN A 348 3.70 -0.17 -26.48
CA GLN A 348 4.94 -0.05 -25.72
C GLN A 348 4.76 0.95 -24.58
N TRP A 349 4.03 2.04 -24.82
CA TRP A 349 3.70 3.02 -23.79
C TRP A 349 2.89 2.38 -22.66
N LEU A 350 1.85 1.59 -22.96
CA LEU A 350 1.04 0.89 -21.96
C LEU A 350 1.87 -0.08 -21.12
N LEU A 351 2.65 -0.95 -21.77
CA LEU A 351 3.46 -1.97 -21.11
C LEU A 351 4.57 -1.36 -20.26
N HIS A 352 5.27 -0.35 -20.80
CA HIS A 352 6.30 0.37 -20.06
C HIS A 352 5.75 0.99 -18.78
N HIS A 353 4.61 1.70 -18.86
CA HIS A 353 4.03 2.33 -17.67
C HIS A 353 3.49 1.32 -16.67
N TYR A 354 2.91 0.21 -17.13
CA TYR A 354 2.50 -0.86 -16.21
C TYR A 354 3.70 -1.41 -15.44
N ASP A 355 4.76 -1.80 -16.16
CA ASP A 355 5.98 -2.33 -15.57
C ASP A 355 6.59 -1.36 -14.56
N ASP A 356 6.81 -0.13 -14.98
CA ASP A 356 7.43 0.91 -14.15
C ASP A 356 6.58 1.26 -12.91
N ASN A 357 5.27 1.37 -13.05
CA ASN A 357 4.38 1.64 -11.92
C ASN A 357 4.41 0.51 -10.88
N GLN A 358 4.34 -0.77 -11.31
CA GLN A 358 4.38 -1.89 -10.39
C GLN A 358 5.73 -1.94 -9.65
N ARG A 359 6.84 -1.91 -10.40
CA ARG A 359 8.17 -2.00 -9.83
C ARG A 359 8.50 -0.82 -8.91
N THR A 360 8.17 0.39 -9.33
CA THR A 360 8.38 1.59 -8.51
C THR A 360 7.60 1.51 -7.20
N ARG A 361 6.31 1.16 -7.26
CA ARG A 361 5.45 1.09 -6.07
C ARG A 361 5.93 0.02 -5.08
N ILE A 362 6.23 -1.18 -5.55
CA ILE A 362 6.72 -2.28 -4.72
C ILE A 362 8.10 -1.91 -4.12
N GLY A 363 9.01 -1.39 -4.93
CA GLY A 363 10.34 -0.96 -4.49
C GLY A 363 10.29 0.14 -3.42
N GLN A 364 9.35 1.08 -3.52
CA GLN A 364 9.12 2.11 -2.50
C GLN A 364 8.65 1.52 -1.17
N HIS A 365 7.73 0.54 -1.21
CA HIS A 365 7.27 -0.13 0.00
C HIS A 365 8.37 -0.99 0.65
N ILE A 366 9.22 -1.63 -0.14
CA ILE A 366 10.39 -2.36 0.37
C ILE A 366 11.31 -1.40 1.13
N ARG A 367 11.68 -0.27 0.53
CA ARG A 367 12.53 0.74 1.18
C ARG A 367 11.90 1.33 2.43
N PHE A 368 10.56 1.50 2.44
CA PHE A 368 9.87 1.97 3.63
C PHE A 368 9.90 0.91 4.74
N ALA A 369 9.78 -0.36 4.41
CA ALA A 369 9.99 -1.43 5.37
C ALA A 369 11.42 -1.42 5.93
N ASP A 370 12.44 -1.25 5.08
CA ASP A 370 13.84 -1.10 5.52
C ASP A 370 14.00 0.02 6.54
N PHE A 371 13.44 1.20 6.24
CA PHE A 371 13.45 2.32 7.18
C PHE A 371 12.75 1.95 8.50
N TRP A 372 11.57 1.32 8.43
CA TRP A 372 10.80 0.94 9.61
C TRP A 372 11.59 0.02 10.52
N TYR A 373 12.24 -0.99 9.97
CA TYR A 373 13.09 -1.89 10.74
C TYR A 373 14.34 -1.18 11.27
N SER A 374 15.02 -0.39 10.47
CA SER A 374 16.25 0.30 10.88
C SER A 374 16.03 1.34 11.98
N ALA A 375 14.84 1.94 12.03
CA ALA A 375 14.46 2.91 13.06
C ALA A 375 14.05 2.24 14.39
N ASN A 376 13.99 0.91 14.49
CA ASN A 376 13.55 0.21 15.67
C ASN A 376 14.67 -0.01 16.70
N GLY A 377 14.72 0.83 17.74
CA GLY A 377 15.70 0.73 18.83
C GLY A 377 15.48 -0.44 19.79
N VAL A 378 14.34 -1.15 19.72
CA VAL A 378 14.00 -2.28 20.61
C VAL A 378 14.65 -3.60 20.15
N PHE A 379 15.12 -3.69 18.92
CA PHE A 379 15.84 -4.86 18.41
C PHE A 379 17.25 -4.98 19.02
N THR A 380 17.32 -5.30 20.30
CA THR A 380 18.59 -5.39 21.02
C THR A 380 19.49 -6.51 20.50
N ASP A 381 18.91 -7.64 20.13
CA ASP A 381 19.65 -8.79 19.61
C ASP A 381 19.92 -8.71 18.10
N LEU A 382 19.31 -7.73 17.42
CA LEU A 382 19.40 -7.54 15.99
C LEU A 382 19.97 -6.17 15.58
N GLN A 383 20.62 -5.44 16.49
CA GLN A 383 21.18 -4.11 16.20
C GLN A 383 22.14 -4.12 14.99
N GLU A 384 22.91 -5.17 14.84
CA GLU A 384 23.79 -5.30 13.68
C GLU A 384 23.02 -5.52 12.39
N TYR A 385 21.98 -6.35 12.44
CA TYR A 385 21.08 -6.60 11.31
C TYR A 385 20.36 -5.31 10.86
N THR A 386 19.84 -4.53 11.80
CA THR A 386 19.19 -3.25 11.48
C THR A 386 20.17 -2.20 10.95
N ARG A 387 21.42 -2.17 11.46
CA ARG A 387 22.48 -1.32 10.91
C ARG A 387 22.90 -1.75 9.50
N GLU A 388 22.95 -3.04 9.23
CA GLU A 388 23.22 -3.56 7.88
C GLU A 388 22.12 -3.16 6.90
N ILE A 389 20.83 -3.32 7.27
CA ILE A 389 19.70 -2.87 6.46
C ILE A 389 19.83 -1.38 6.16
N ALA A 390 20.09 -0.55 7.16
CA ALA A 390 20.22 0.89 7.00
C ALA A 390 21.36 1.24 6.03
N ARG A 391 22.51 0.57 6.14
CA ARG A 391 23.65 0.77 5.25
C ARG A 391 23.36 0.37 3.82
N ASP A 392 22.75 -0.80 3.62
CA ASP A 392 22.48 -1.35 2.28
C ASP A 392 21.38 -0.58 1.56
N ALA A 393 20.41 -0.06 2.29
CA ALA A 393 19.38 0.81 1.74
C ALA A 393 19.90 2.23 1.38
N GLY A 394 21.20 2.53 1.68
CA GLY A 394 21.77 3.87 1.53
C GLY A 394 21.09 4.87 2.46
N ILE A 395 20.41 4.39 3.47
CA ILE A 395 19.85 5.17 4.55
C ILE A 395 21.00 5.37 5.54
N ASP A 396 21.79 6.42 5.33
CA ASP A 396 22.50 6.98 6.46
C ASP A 396 21.41 7.37 7.45
N LEU A 397 21.52 6.94 8.70
CA LEU A 397 20.52 7.21 9.75
C LEU A 397 20.44 8.72 10.10
N ASP A 398 20.70 9.58 9.11
CA ASP A 398 20.27 10.97 9.15
C ASP A 398 18.73 10.97 9.01
N PRO A 399 18.04 11.23 10.12
CA PRO A 399 16.59 11.26 10.16
C PRO A 399 15.99 12.21 9.13
N GLN A 400 16.71 13.25 8.76
CA GLN A 400 16.26 14.25 7.80
C GLN A 400 16.29 13.70 6.37
N GLN A 401 17.28 12.87 6.02
CA GLN A 401 17.36 12.24 4.72
C GLN A 401 16.36 11.09 4.57
N ALA A 402 16.23 10.24 5.59
CA ALA A 402 15.19 9.19 5.63
C ALA A 402 13.79 9.80 5.52
N PHE A 403 13.57 10.95 6.17
CA PHE A 403 12.33 11.68 6.10
C PHE A 403 12.08 12.32 4.72
N GLN A 404 13.08 12.97 4.12
CA GLN A 404 12.98 13.50 2.76
C GLN A 404 12.58 12.39 1.78
N TRP A 405 13.19 11.23 1.94
CA TRP A 405 12.90 10.08 1.09
C TRP A 405 11.47 9.54 1.29
N LEU A 406 10.99 9.40 2.54
CA LEU A 406 9.61 9.01 2.84
C LEU A 406 8.60 10.03 2.29
N GLY A 407 8.94 11.32 2.39
CA GLY A 407 8.10 12.40 1.88
C GLY A 407 8.03 12.45 0.34
N THR A 408 9.06 11.99 -0.36
CA THR A 408 9.17 12.11 -1.82
C THR A 408 8.90 10.82 -2.58
N GLY A 409 9.10 9.66 -1.95
CA GLY A 409 9.10 8.37 -2.63
C GLY A 409 7.75 7.68 -2.75
N GLY A 410 6.77 8.01 -1.91
CA GLY A 410 5.50 7.29 -1.83
C GLY A 410 4.32 7.92 -2.56
N PHE A 411 4.45 9.17 -3.01
CA PHE A 411 3.29 9.99 -3.34
C PHE A 411 3.07 10.28 -4.83
N THR A 412 3.87 9.75 -5.73
CA THR A 412 3.99 10.33 -7.06
C THR A 412 3.16 9.70 -8.18
N HIS A 413 2.44 8.59 -7.98
CA HIS A 413 2.01 7.84 -9.16
C HIS A 413 0.53 7.50 -9.29
N ASP A 414 -0.33 7.80 -8.33
CA ASP A 414 -1.75 7.57 -8.50
C ASP A 414 -2.55 8.88 -8.49
N VAL A 415 -3.03 9.27 -9.67
CA VAL A 415 -3.91 10.44 -9.86
C VAL A 415 -5.25 10.25 -9.13
N LEU A 416 -5.63 9.02 -8.82
CA LEU A 416 -6.86 8.67 -8.11
C LEU A 416 -6.65 8.41 -6.61
N GLY A 417 -5.46 8.03 -6.25
CA GLY A 417 -5.04 7.83 -4.88
C GLY A 417 -4.07 8.92 -4.51
N GLN A 418 -4.39 9.73 -3.55
CA GLN A 418 -3.34 10.32 -2.75
C GLN A 418 -2.47 9.17 -2.34
N ALA A 419 -1.29 9.13 -2.88
CA ALA A 419 -0.35 8.07 -2.63
C ALA A 419 0.03 8.15 -1.17
N VAL A 420 -0.58 7.30 -0.43
CA VAL A 420 -0.47 7.20 0.99
C VAL A 420 0.34 5.95 1.26
N ILE A 421 1.53 6.07 1.77
CA ILE A 421 2.24 4.92 2.31
C ILE A 421 1.41 4.41 3.47
N GLY A 422 0.81 3.26 3.29
CA GLY A 422 0.06 2.60 4.34
C GLY A 422 -1.18 3.35 4.87
N GLY A 423 -1.78 4.24 4.10
CA GLY A 423 -2.89 5.07 4.59
C GLY A 423 -2.44 6.36 5.29
N SER A 424 -1.14 6.67 5.29
CA SER A 424 -0.55 7.80 6.01
C SER A 424 -0.25 8.96 5.06
N ASP A 425 -0.68 10.14 5.39
CA ASP A 425 -0.26 11.36 4.70
C ASP A 425 1.14 11.83 5.19
N LEU A 426 1.67 12.89 4.60
CA LEU A 426 2.99 13.40 4.93
C LEU A 426 3.11 13.83 6.40
N GLY A 427 2.06 14.40 6.99
CA GLY A 427 2.04 14.79 8.40
C GLY A 427 2.13 13.59 9.33
N SER A 428 1.38 12.52 9.03
CA SER A 428 1.42 11.26 9.76
C SER A 428 2.79 10.59 9.66
N VAL A 429 3.38 10.54 8.46
CA VAL A 429 4.73 10.00 8.24
C VAL A 429 5.76 10.76 9.08
N ARG A 430 5.64 12.09 9.19
CA ARG A 430 6.52 12.92 10.05
C ARG A 430 6.36 12.61 11.52
N GLN A 431 5.13 12.49 12.01
CA GLN A 431 4.88 12.11 13.39
C GLN A 431 5.45 10.72 13.71
N ILE A 432 5.31 9.78 12.79
CA ILE A 432 5.91 8.44 12.91
C ILE A 432 7.44 8.55 12.98
N ALA A 433 8.07 9.29 12.08
CA ALA A 433 9.52 9.48 12.07
C ALA A 433 10.03 10.12 13.37
N GLN A 434 9.33 11.12 13.90
CA GLN A 434 9.65 11.73 15.19
C GLN A 434 9.56 10.75 16.37
N ARG A 435 8.56 9.83 16.33
CA ARG A 435 8.43 8.78 17.36
C ARG A 435 9.53 7.73 17.30
N MET A 436 10.00 7.43 16.09
CA MET A 436 11.00 6.39 15.86
C MET A 436 12.43 6.86 16.16
N VAL A 437 12.78 8.11 15.86
CA VAL A 437 14.19 8.54 15.76
C VAL A 437 14.53 9.75 16.62
N ASP A 438 13.65 10.20 17.49
CA ASP A 438 13.84 11.38 18.36
C ASP A 438 14.43 12.58 17.61
N LEU A 439 13.77 12.99 16.54
CA LEU A 439 14.18 14.10 15.70
C LEU A 439 13.96 15.44 16.40
N GLY A 440 14.96 16.28 16.38
CA GLY A 440 14.90 17.66 16.84
C GLY A 440 13.80 18.50 16.14
N GLU A 441 13.78 19.80 16.39
CA GLU A 441 12.73 20.70 15.91
C GLU A 441 12.67 20.83 14.38
N ASP A 442 11.44 20.97 13.89
CA ASP A 442 11.00 21.39 12.56
C ASP A 442 11.59 20.68 11.32
N LEU A 443 10.85 19.65 10.91
CA LEU A 443 11.10 18.90 9.67
C LEU A 443 10.48 19.55 8.42
N TRP A 444 9.65 20.60 8.55
CA TRP A 444 9.02 21.25 7.41
C TRP A 444 9.94 22.27 6.75
N GLN A 445 10.37 21.97 5.52
CA GLN A 445 11.23 22.92 4.77
C GLN A 445 10.48 24.20 4.42
N LEU A 446 9.16 24.11 4.16
CA LEU A 446 8.32 25.27 3.84
C LEU A 446 8.36 26.36 4.90
N THR A 447 8.53 26.01 6.18
CA THR A 447 8.57 26.99 7.28
C THR A 447 9.78 27.93 7.22
N ARG A 448 10.82 27.54 6.47
CA ARG A 448 12.08 28.30 6.33
C ARG A 448 12.02 29.36 5.23
N TYR A 449 10.99 29.32 4.37
CA TYR A 449 10.90 30.15 3.17
C TYR A 449 9.54 30.84 3.09
N ASN A 450 9.50 31.93 2.32
CA ASN A 450 8.28 32.71 2.08
C ASN A 450 8.16 33.24 0.64
N GLN A 451 9.06 32.80 -0.23
CA GLN A 451 8.98 33.02 -1.68
C GLN A 451 9.27 31.70 -2.39
N PHE A 452 8.48 31.37 -3.43
CA PHE A 452 8.53 30.09 -4.13
C PHE A 452 8.40 30.30 -5.64
N TRP A 453 9.16 29.55 -6.41
CA TRP A 453 9.13 29.56 -7.87
C TRP A 453 9.16 28.12 -8.39
N LEU A 454 8.40 27.87 -9.45
CA LEU A 454 8.45 26.58 -10.14
C LEU A 454 9.80 26.43 -10.84
N ASP A 455 10.44 25.27 -10.63
CA ASP A 455 11.70 24.90 -11.26
C ASP A 455 11.48 23.70 -12.16
N LEU A 456 11.45 23.95 -13.46
CA LEU A 456 11.32 22.93 -14.52
C LEU A 456 12.61 22.80 -15.35
N GLU A 457 13.73 23.33 -14.88
CA GLU A 457 15.02 23.17 -15.55
C GLU A 457 15.36 21.68 -15.70
N ASP A 458 15.78 21.26 -16.89
CA ASP A 458 16.07 19.87 -17.26
C ASP A 458 14.88 18.88 -17.08
N ALA A 459 13.65 19.38 -16.99
CA ALA A 459 12.47 18.53 -16.93
C ALA A 459 11.90 18.26 -18.32
N GLU A 460 11.70 16.99 -18.62
CA GLU A 460 11.00 16.54 -19.82
C GLU A 460 9.48 16.49 -19.55
N ARG A 461 8.68 16.94 -20.51
CA ARG A 461 7.23 16.76 -20.46
C ARG A 461 6.85 15.44 -21.10
N ILE A 462 6.25 14.57 -20.31
CA ILE A 462 5.75 13.26 -20.73
C ILE A 462 4.26 13.13 -20.42
N ASP A 463 3.64 12.10 -20.99
CA ASP A 463 2.30 11.67 -20.59
C ASP A 463 2.37 10.38 -19.77
N ILE A 464 1.64 10.33 -18.65
CA ILE A 464 1.48 9.15 -17.82
C ILE A 464 0.03 8.66 -17.85
N PRO A 465 -0.24 7.36 -17.60
CA PRO A 465 -1.60 6.83 -17.57
C PRO A 465 -2.33 7.25 -16.28
N ALA A 466 -3.58 7.67 -16.43
CA ALA A 466 -4.54 7.74 -15.34
C ALA A 466 -5.67 6.74 -15.61
N TYR A 467 -5.90 5.87 -14.64
CA TYR A 467 -6.90 4.80 -14.75
C TYR A 467 -8.25 5.29 -14.21
N VAL A 468 -9.22 5.51 -15.07
CA VAL A 468 -10.51 6.11 -14.71
C VAL A 468 -11.66 5.32 -15.33
N GLU A 469 -12.47 4.69 -14.49
CA GLU A 469 -13.74 4.07 -14.88
C GLU A 469 -13.69 3.26 -16.20
N GLY A 470 -12.74 2.33 -16.28
CA GLY A 470 -12.58 1.43 -17.42
C GLY A 470 -11.81 2.01 -18.60
N SER A 471 -11.29 3.22 -18.49
CA SER A 471 -10.46 3.85 -19.51
C SER A 471 -9.08 4.25 -18.97
N ILE A 472 -8.13 4.40 -19.87
CA ILE A 472 -6.82 5.01 -19.57
C ILE A 472 -6.77 6.37 -20.24
N ARG A 473 -6.53 7.42 -19.45
CA ARG A 473 -6.34 8.77 -19.96
C ARG A 473 -4.87 9.14 -19.89
N ARG A 474 -4.36 9.83 -20.92
CA ARG A 474 -3.02 10.41 -20.87
C ARG A 474 -3.06 11.70 -20.06
N VAL A 475 -2.18 11.79 -19.08
CA VAL A 475 -2.11 12.93 -18.16
C VAL A 475 -0.73 13.55 -18.28
N PRO A 476 -0.61 14.88 -18.47
CA PRO A 476 0.68 15.52 -18.56
C PRO A 476 1.44 15.42 -17.22
N CYS A 477 2.72 15.17 -17.33
CA CYS A 477 3.64 15.02 -16.20
C CYS A 477 5.01 15.58 -16.59
N TYR A 478 5.71 16.21 -15.65
CA TYR A 478 7.13 16.52 -15.82
C TYR A 478 7.96 15.40 -15.22
N LEU A 479 8.96 14.95 -15.97
CA LEU A 479 9.94 13.95 -15.56
C LEU A 479 11.32 14.60 -15.49
N ARG A 480 12.00 14.46 -14.36
CA ARG A 480 13.38 14.87 -14.20
C ARG A 480 14.14 13.77 -13.47
N ARG A 481 15.05 13.08 -14.17
CA ARG A 481 15.67 11.83 -13.71
C ARG A 481 14.60 10.77 -13.41
N SER A 482 14.48 10.31 -12.16
CA SER A 482 13.43 9.36 -11.73
C SER A 482 12.23 10.03 -11.05
N LYS A 483 12.22 11.37 -10.94
CA LYS A 483 11.17 12.11 -10.24
C LYS A 483 10.10 12.58 -11.21
N ARG A 484 8.84 12.45 -10.82
CA ARG A 484 7.67 12.81 -11.62
C ARG A 484 6.87 13.89 -10.89
N LEU A 485 6.42 14.89 -11.66
CA LEU A 485 5.50 15.93 -11.20
C LEU A 485 4.24 15.87 -12.07
N PRO A 486 3.16 15.23 -11.61
CA PRO A 486 1.90 15.16 -12.35
C PRO A 486 1.25 16.56 -12.45
N CYS A 487 0.75 16.90 -13.65
CA CYS A 487 0.09 18.19 -13.89
C CYS A 487 -1.43 18.10 -13.77
N VAL A 488 -1.94 17.39 -12.76
CA VAL A 488 -3.39 17.15 -12.54
C VAL A 488 -3.77 17.24 -11.08
N GLY A 489 -5.06 17.40 -10.80
CA GLY A 489 -5.59 17.42 -9.44
C GLY A 489 -4.94 18.49 -8.57
N ILE A 490 -4.58 18.11 -7.35
CA ILE A 490 -3.97 19.02 -6.36
C ILE A 490 -2.60 19.54 -6.83
N PHE A 491 -1.80 18.70 -7.52
CA PHE A 491 -0.54 19.14 -8.09
C PHE A 491 -0.74 20.27 -9.11
N ALA A 492 -1.74 20.14 -10.01
CA ALA A 492 -2.06 21.20 -10.97
C ALA A 492 -2.46 22.50 -10.28
N SER A 493 -3.24 22.44 -9.20
CA SER A 493 -3.64 23.62 -8.42
C SER A 493 -2.45 24.34 -7.81
N VAL A 494 -1.51 23.60 -7.24
CA VAL A 494 -0.27 24.16 -6.68
C VAL A 494 0.65 24.72 -7.77
N ILE A 495 0.87 23.98 -8.87
CA ILE A 495 1.65 24.45 -10.03
C ILE A 495 1.07 25.77 -10.55
N GLN A 496 -0.25 25.85 -10.71
CA GLN A 496 -0.92 27.06 -11.19
C GLN A 496 -0.72 28.24 -10.22
N ALA A 497 -0.88 28.01 -8.91
CA ALA A 497 -0.72 29.05 -7.90
C ALA A 497 0.72 29.58 -7.88
N VAL A 498 1.72 28.69 -7.85
CA VAL A 498 3.14 29.08 -7.85
C VAL A 498 3.58 29.75 -9.16
N SER A 499 2.95 29.39 -10.29
CA SER A 499 3.23 30.04 -11.58
C SER A 499 2.70 31.48 -11.67
N ARG A 500 1.70 31.82 -10.85
CA ARG A 500 1.09 33.16 -10.81
C ARG A 500 1.66 34.05 -9.72
N HIS A 501 2.01 33.46 -8.59
CA HIS A 501 2.41 34.14 -7.37
C HIS A 501 3.66 33.51 -6.77
N CYS A 502 4.65 34.33 -6.45
CA CYS A 502 5.86 33.84 -5.80
C CYS A 502 5.88 34.11 -4.28
N GLU A 503 5.09 35.07 -3.79
CA GLU A 503 5.08 35.42 -2.37
C GLU A 503 4.03 34.63 -1.59
N LEU A 504 4.41 34.15 -0.41
CA LEU A 504 3.56 33.27 0.41
C LEU A 504 2.16 33.83 0.66
N PRO A 505 1.94 35.13 1.02
CA PRO A 505 0.60 35.64 1.27
C PRO A 505 -0.34 35.54 0.07
N ASP A 506 0.19 35.77 -1.13
CA ASP A 506 -0.57 35.70 -2.38
C ASP A 506 -0.86 34.26 -2.78
N LEU A 507 0.14 33.37 -2.62
CA LEU A 507 -0.01 31.95 -2.80
C LEU A 507 -1.12 31.37 -1.91
N LEU A 508 -1.10 31.71 -0.60
CA LEU A 508 -2.11 31.23 0.33
C LEU A 508 -3.51 31.74 -0.03
N ARG A 509 -3.64 32.99 -0.51
CA ARG A 509 -4.91 33.52 -1.00
C ARG A 509 -5.41 32.77 -2.23
N GLU A 510 -4.55 32.51 -3.20
CA GLU A 510 -4.89 31.74 -4.41
C GLU A 510 -5.34 30.33 -4.04
N LEU A 511 -4.54 29.58 -3.24
CA LEU A 511 -4.86 28.22 -2.82
C LEU A 511 -6.17 28.15 -2.01
N THR A 512 -6.45 29.13 -1.18
CA THR A 512 -7.72 29.19 -0.43
C THR A 512 -8.90 29.57 -1.28
N SER A 513 -8.72 30.40 -2.34
CA SER A 513 -9.81 30.80 -3.26
C SER A 513 -10.29 29.65 -4.13
N GLN A 514 -9.44 28.69 -4.44
CA GLN A 514 -9.75 27.51 -5.26
C GLN A 514 -10.69 26.50 -4.57
N ARG A 515 -11.09 26.73 -3.32
CA ARG A 515 -12.01 25.88 -2.54
C ARG A 515 -13.37 25.64 -3.21
N GLY A 516 -13.81 26.52 -4.12
CA GLY A 516 -15.10 26.41 -4.82
C GLY A 516 -15.09 25.60 -6.11
N GLU A 517 -13.91 25.37 -6.71
CA GLU A 517 -13.79 24.78 -8.06
C GLU A 517 -13.53 23.26 -8.05
N LEU A 518 -12.98 22.74 -6.97
CA LEU A 518 -12.74 21.31 -6.79
C LEU A 518 -13.90 20.70 -5.99
N ASN A 519 -14.78 20.02 -6.69
CA ASN A 519 -16.01 19.32 -6.25
C ASN A 519 -16.23 19.19 -4.73
N ALA A 520 -17.42 19.57 -4.28
CA ALA A 520 -17.96 19.58 -2.93
C ALA A 520 -17.88 18.26 -2.10
N ALA A 521 -17.15 17.26 -2.56
CA ALA A 521 -16.93 15.98 -1.88
C ALA A 521 -15.71 15.95 -0.96
N SER A 522 -14.86 16.98 -0.96
CA SER A 522 -13.73 17.11 -0.02
C SER A 522 -14.14 17.96 1.16
N LEU A 523 -13.98 17.44 2.36
CA LEU A 523 -14.10 18.20 3.60
C LEU A 523 -13.20 19.44 3.51
N SER A 524 -13.76 20.62 3.64
CA SER A 524 -13.16 21.91 3.27
C SER A 524 -11.86 22.32 3.99
N GLY A 525 -11.47 21.61 5.06
CA GLY A 525 -10.18 21.78 5.72
C GLY A 525 -9.07 20.92 5.14
N ASP A 526 -9.42 19.85 4.47
CA ASP A 526 -8.52 18.81 3.97
C ASP A 526 -7.76 19.25 2.70
N LEU A 527 -8.42 19.97 1.77
CA LEU A 527 -7.81 20.39 0.50
C LEU A 527 -6.62 21.33 0.69
N PHE A 528 -6.76 22.35 1.53
CA PHE A 528 -5.69 23.29 1.79
C PHE A 528 -4.47 22.63 2.43
N TYR A 529 -4.72 21.74 3.38
CA TYR A 529 -3.67 20.94 4.00
C TYR A 529 -2.95 20.06 2.98
N GLN A 530 -3.70 19.42 2.08
CA GLN A 530 -3.13 18.63 0.99
C GLN A 530 -2.29 19.46 0.02
N GLN A 531 -2.72 20.68 -0.30
CA GLN A 531 -1.94 21.61 -1.13
C GLN A 531 -0.62 22.01 -0.46
N ILE A 532 -0.62 22.25 0.86
CA ILE A 532 0.59 22.51 1.63
C ILE A 532 1.54 21.30 1.62
N GLN A 533 1.01 20.09 1.75
CA GLN A 533 1.82 18.88 1.63
C GLN A 533 2.43 18.73 0.23
N VAL A 534 1.67 19.02 -0.83
CA VAL A 534 2.18 19.00 -2.21
C VAL A 534 3.28 20.03 -2.39
N MET A 535 3.14 21.25 -1.84
CA MET A 535 4.22 22.26 -1.87
C MET A 535 5.49 21.75 -1.18
N GLU A 536 5.36 21.12 -0.02
CA GLU A 536 6.50 20.52 0.69
C GLU A 536 7.17 19.42 -0.13
N LEU A 537 6.39 18.53 -0.75
CA LEU A 537 6.91 17.49 -1.65
C LEU A 537 7.63 18.10 -2.85
N MET A 538 7.03 19.09 -3.50
CA MET A 538 7.62 19.77 -4.64
C MET A 538 8.93 20.46 -4.28
N LEU A 539 9.02 21.06 -3.08
CA LEU A 539 10.24 21.69 -2.59
C LEU A 539 11.34 20.66 -2.33
N ASN A 540 11.02 19.57 -1.64
CA ASN A 540 11.96 18.49 -1.35
C ASN A 540 12.46 17.77 -2.60
N ASP A 541 11.61 17.63 -3.62
CA ASP A 541 11.97 17.06 -4.91
C ASP A 541 12.71 18.02 -5.85
N GLY A 542 12.83 19.29 -5.44
CA GLY A 542 13.47 20.32 -6.23
C GLY A 542 12.61 20.85 -7.37
N TRP A 543 11.29 20.60 -7.36
CA TRP A 543 10.34 21.21 -8.30
C TRP A 543 9.99 22.65 -7.93
N LEU A 544 10.35 23.10 -6.73
CA LEU A 544 10.28 24.48 -6.28
C LEU A 544 11.68 24.96 -5.89
N ARG A 545 12.02 26.14 -6.33
CA ARG A 545 13.05 27.00 -5.71
C ARG A 545 12.40 27.84 -4.66
N ALA A 546 13.08 28.10 -3.57
CA ALA A 546 12.55 28.91 -2.47
C ALA A 546 13.57 29.90 -1.93
N ALA A 547 13.09 31.02 -1.42
CA ALA A 547 13.90 32.03 -0.75
C ALA A 547 13.17 32.60 0.47
N HIS A 548 13.92 33.19 1.37
CA HIS A 548 13.40 33.89 2.52
C HIS A 548 13.67 35.41 2.41
N THR A 549 12.61 36.18 2.64
CA THR A 549 12.74 37.63 2.78
C THR A 549 12.16 38.07 4.14
N PRO A 550 12.89 38.90 4.93
CA PRO A 550 12.44 39.27 6.27
C PRO A 550 11.15 40.08 6.34
N ARG A 551 10.70 40.63 5.20
CA ARG A 551 9.49 41.47 5.12
C ARG A 551 8.19 40.68 4.97
N LEU A 552 8.27 39.39 4.64
CA LEU A 552 7.12 38.52 4.43
C LEU A 552 6.94 37.58 5.61
N PRO A 553 5.70 37.19 5.92
CA PRO A 553 5.42 36.16 6.92
C PRO A 553 5.92 34.78 6.45
N VAL A 554 6.11 33.86 7.38
CA VAL A 554 6.42 32.45 7.12
C VAL A 554 5.28 31.55 7.58
N LEU A 555 5.21 30.35 7.04
CA LEU A 555 4.32 29.32 7.54
C LEU A 555 4.77 28.84 8.92
N ASP A 556 3.81 28.61 9.80
CA ASP A 556 3.99 27.92 11.08
C ASP A 556 3.24 26.58 10.98
N LEU A 557 4.01 25.51 10.82
CA LEU A 557 3.46 24.15 10.69
C LEU A 557 3.83 23.37 11.95
N LYS A 558 2.84 23.16 12.82
CA LYS A 558 3.04 22.45 14.09
C LYS A 558 2.62 21.02 13.95
N THR A 559 3.58 20.13 13.96
CA THR A 559 3.35 18.70 14.09
C THR A 559 3.23 18.35 15.57
N PRO A 560 2.12 17.79 16.05
CA PRO A 560 1.97 17.43 17.45
C PRO A 560 3.07 16.45 17.88
N ARG A 561 3.85 16.80 18.87
CA ARG A 561 4.96 15.96 19.40
C ARG A 561 4.51 15.05 20.52
N GLU A 562 3.55 15.50 21.29
CA GLU A 562 3.04 14.80 22.46
C GLU A 562 1.65 14.25 22.17
N GLY A 563 1.33 13.14 22.80
CA GLY A 563 0.05 12.50 22.65
C GLY A 563 0.19 11.01 22.31
N LYS A 564 -0.89 10.30 22.55
CA LYS A 564 -0.98 8.87 22.31
C LYS A 564 -1.21 8.55 20.83
N PHE A 565 -1.81 9.50 20.10
CA PHE A 565 -2.31 9.29 18.75
C PHE A 565 -1.47 10.04 17.71
N ILE A 566 -1.30 9.40 16.56
CA ILE A 566 -0.77 9.98 15.35
C ILE A 566 -1.92 10.10 14.35
N HIS A 567 -2.10 11.28 13.78
CA HIS A 567 -3.16 11.54 12.81
C HIS A 567 -2.69 12.52 11.73
N SER A 568 -3.44 12.57 10.63
CA SER A 568 -3.05 13.32 9.43
C SER A 568 -3.05 14.84 9.58
N ASN A 569 -3.76 15.39 10.55
CA ASN A 569 -3.91 16.83 10.68
C ASN A 569 -2.69 17.47 11.34
N VAL A 570 -2.17 18.51 10.70
CA VAL A 570 -1.13 19.39 11.21
C VAL A 570 -1.74 20.78 11.38
N ASP A 571 -1.44 21.44 12.49
CA ASP A 571 -1.86 22.84 12.68
C ASP A 571 -1.08 23.73 11.72
N ILE A 572 -1.80 24.50 10.89
CA ILE A 572 -1.22 25.42 9.92
C ILE A 572 -1.51 26.85 10.37
N GLY A 573 -0.45 27.56 10.70
CA GLY A 573 -0.48 28.97 11.05
C GLY A 573 0.41 29.82 10.12
N VAL A 574 0.37 31.11 10.34
CA VAL A 574 1.25 32.07 9.66
C VAL A 574 1.87 32.98 10.71
N VAL A 575 3.19 33.03 10.76
CA VAL A 575 3.93 33.95 11.62
C VAL A 575 4.17 35.24 10.85
N ALA A 576 3.66 36.36 11.37
CA ALA A 576 3.84 37.67 10.77
C ALA A 576 5.32 38.06 10.73
N ALA A 577 5.72 38.77 9.68
CA ALA A 577 7.05 39.38 9.62
C ALA A 577 7.29 40.27 10.84
N PRO A 578 8.50 40.30 11.41
CA PRO A 578 8.82 41.21 12.48
C PRO A 578 8.55 42.66 12.00
N ARG A 579 7.79 43.42 12.79
CA ARG A 579 7.58 44.83 12.51
C ARG A 579 8.95 45.51 12.50
N THR A 580 9.42 45.97 11.36
CA THR A 580 10.55 46.87 11.32
C THR A 580 10.12 48.11 12.10
N SER A 581 10.71 48.33 13.28
CA SER A 581 10.61 49.62 13.97
C SER A 581 11.06 50.68 12.97
N ALA A 582 10.10 51.46 12.48
CA ALA A 582 10.41 52.68 11.73
C ALA A 582 11.24 53.56 12.65
N GLY A 583 12.53 53.72 12.32
CA GLY A 583 13.40 54.71 12.92
C GLY A 583 13.05 56.12 12.44
#